data_0a7859c2bbeec84e1c927d906d05ce0c
#
_entry.id   0a7859c2bbeec84e1c927d906d05ce0c
#
_cell.length_a   1.000
_cell.length_b   1.000
_cell.length_c   1.000
_cell.angle_alpha   90.00
_cell.angle_beta   90.00
_cell.angle_gamma   90.00
#
_symmetry.space_group_name_H-M   'P 1'
#
loop_
_entity.id
_entity.type
_entity.pdbx_description
1 polymer ?
#
loop_
_entity_poly.entity_id
_entity_poly.type
_entity_poly.pdbx_seq_one_letter_code
_entity_poly.pdbx_strand_id
1 'polypeptide(L)'
;MNLAGKKILLGVSGGIAVYKSCELLRLLQKKGAEVRVCMTDAATEFVASLTFASLSKCPVYLKNGAVEARPFQHIDFPRWADLYLVVPATANVIGKFACGIADDPVSLCFMSCTCPRVIAPAMNVAMYNSPAVKRNLEILRGFEDTTVLESPAGELACGEVGQGRLMEPAEIVKYLEGASLPLAAAVCASSATPSPRDTAPKTPAPACPVAQDVPPTQDASLPGYGKKVLLTAGRTEEAIDPVRYISNRSSGKTAVALASVFYANGFEVEVVAGPMEAKFPGGVKVTRVTSARDMHDAVLERMKSASALVHCAAVADYRPKVAATEKIKDSRSQLILELEPNPNILRDSVAQKRNDQVIVGFALETDHFEEHAAEKLAKSGADALLLNAPVAADSGFGRDCVRFALVEKGKPVPPLAMGEKVDLAETILNFCLERLNG
;
A
#
# COMPACT_ATOMS: atom_id res chain seq x y z
N MET A 1 -21.56 25.69 12.63
CA MET A 1 -22.13 24.36 12.25
C MET A 1 -22.42 23.54 13.50
N ASN A 2 -23.59 22.88 13.64
CA ASN A 2 -23.78 21.90 14.74
C ASN A 2 -22.93 20.65 14.46
N LEU A 3 -22.06 20.26 15.39
CA LEU A 3 -21.17 19.11 15.24
C LEU A 3 -21.84 17.77 15.64
N ALA A 4 -22.96 17.80 16.34
CA ALA A 4 -23.67 16.59 16.76
C ALA A 4 -24.15 15.77 15.56
N GLY A 5 -23.73 14.49 15.49
CA GLY A 5 -24.04 13.58 14.40
C GLY A 5 -23.26 13.84 13.10
N LYS A 6 -22.37 14.83 13.06
CA LYS A 6 -21.53 15.10 11.89
C LYS A 6 -20.40 14.08 11.75
N LYS A 7 -20.15 13.65 10.54
CA LYS A 7 -19.11 12.73 10.14
C LYS A 7 -17.87 13.50 9.69
N ILE A 8 -16.83 13.45 10.49
CA ILE A 8 -15.59 14.19 10.26
C ILE A 8 -14.47 13.22 9.91
N LEU A 9 -13.87 13.40 8.73
CA LEU A 9 -12.62 12.75 8.39
C LEU A 9 -11.47 13.63 8.85
N LEU A 10 -10.62 13.12 9.74
CA LEU A 10 -9.46 13.83 10.27
C LEU A 10 -8.21 13.33 9.53
N GLY A 11 -7.60 14.18 8.72
CA GLY A 11 -6.32 13.97 8.07
C GLY A 11 -5.18 14.46 8.96
N VAL A 12 -4.20 13.58 9.22
CA VAL A 12 -3.07 13.89 10.12
C VAL A 12 -1.75 13.75 9.36
N SER A 13 -1.01 14.86 9.19
CA SER A 13 0.30 14.84 8.54
C SER A 13 1.45 14.98 9.53
N GLY A 14 2.65 14.46 9.15
CA GLY A 14 3.80 14.27 10.04
C GLY A 14 4.47 15.57 10.51
N GLY A 15 4.44 15.81 11.82
CA GLY A 15 5.11 16.92 12.50
C GLY A 15 4.84 16.86 14.00
N ILE A 16 5.63 17.59 14.78
CA ILE A 16 5.52 17.55 16.25
C ILE A 16 4.11 17.86 16.76
N ALA A 17 3.32 18.66 16.04
CA ALA A 17 1.96 19.02 16.42
C ALA A 17 0.92 17.87 16.28
N VAL A 18 1.31 16.68 15.82
CA VAL A 18 0.41 15.51 15.70
C VAL A 18 -0.27 15.16 17.02
N TYR A 19 0.40 15.32 18.16
CA TYR A 19 -0.19 15.02 19.47
C TYR A 19 -1.47 15.84 19.76
N LYS A 20 -1.56 17.07 19.24
CA LYS A 20 -2.75 17.92 19.37
C LYS A 20 -3.95 17.39 18.58
N SER A 21 -3.72 16.59 17.55
CA SER A 21 -4.80 15.94 16.80
C SER A 21 -5.52 14.87 17.62
N CYS A 22 -4.83 14.25 18.59
CA CYS A 22 -5.47 13.34 19.55
C CYS A 22 -6.44 14.08 20.47
N GLU A 23 -6.05 15.28 20.93
CA GLU A 23 -6.91 16.15 21.74
C GLU A 23 -8.11 16.65 20.93
N LEU A 24 -7.84 17.12 19.71
CA LEU A 24 -8.88 17.58 18.78
C LEU A 24 -9.94 16.50 18.52
N LEU A 25 -9.49 15.27 18.23
CA LEU A 25 -10.38 14.13 18.03
C LEU A 25 -11.33 13.95 19.23
N ARG A 26 -10.80 13.99 20.46
CA ARG A 26 -11.62 13.85 21.68
C ARG A 26 -12.59 15.02 21.86
N LEU A 27 -12.18 16.24 21.53
CA LEU A 27 -13.05 17.41 21.59
C LEU A 27 -14.20 17.32 20.59
N LEU A 28 -13.93 16.89 19.36
CA LEU A 28 -14.97 16.68 18.34
C LEU A 28 -15.97 15.61 18.77
N GLN A 29 -15.49 14.49 19.33
CA GLN A 29 -16.36 13.43 19.86
C GLN A 29 -17.22 13.92 21.06
N LYS A 30 -16.66 14.75 21.95
CA LYS A 30 -17.43 15.37 23.04
C LYS A 30 -18.55 16.27 22.54
N LYS A 31 -18.42 16.84 21.35
CA LYS A 31 -19.45 17.61 20.66
C LYS A 31 -20.43 16.74 19.87
N GLY A 32 -20.30 15.42 19.96
CA GLY A 32 -21.18 14.44 19.31
C GLY A 32 -20.84 14.14 17.86
N ALA A 33 -19.66 14.52 17.37
CA ALA A 33 -19.22 14.17 16.02
C ALA A 33 -18.71 12.71 15.96
N GLU A 34 -18.96 12.05 14.83
CA GLU A 34 -18.29 10.80 14.45
C GLU A 34 -16.97 11.14 13.76
N VAL A 35 -15.85 10.55 14.19
CA VAL A 35 -14.54 10.87 13.64
C VAL A 35 -13.87 9.62 13.10
N ARG A 36 -13.45 9.64 11.84
CA ARG A 36 -12.51 8.70 11.25
C ARG A 36 -11.20 9.40 10.95
N VAL A 37 -10.09 8.62 10.90
CA VAL A 37 -8.76 9.20 10.79
C VAL A 37 -8.03 8.59 9.59
N CYS A 38 -7.35 9.44 8.81
CA CYS A 38 -6.33 9.03 7.85
C CYS A 38 -5.00 9.73 8.20
N MET A 39 -3.88 9.02 8.04
CA MET A 39 -2.57 9.53 8.43
C MET A 39 -1.56 9.34 7.29
N THR A 40 -0.61 10.28 7.20
CA THR A 40 0.61 10.04 6.42
C THR A 40 1.55 9.11 7.19
N ASP A 41 2.44 8.40 6.49
CA ASP A 41 3.45 7.54 7.14
C ASP A 41 4.30 8.34 8.11
N ALA A 42 4.72 9.55 7.75
CA ALA A 42 5.47 10.46 8.62
C ALA A 42 4.70 10.84 9.90
N ALA A 43 3.38 10.87 9.89
CA ALA A 43 2.60 11.15 11.11
C ALA A 43 2.68 10.02 12.12
N THR A 44 2.83 8.77 11.64
CA THR A 44 2.93 7.58 12.50
C THR A 44 4.25 7.51 13.28
N GLU A 45 5.28 8.25 12.85
CA GLU A 45 6.56 8.38 13.57
C GLU A 45 6.43 9.24 14.83
N PHE A 46 5.47 10.19 14.87
CA PHE A 46 5.22 11.05 16.03
C PHE A 46 4.20 10.46 17.00
N VAL A 47 3.12 9.89 16.47
CA VAL A 47 2.06 9.23 17.26
C VAL A 47 1.61 7.98 16.53
N ALA A 48 1.70 6.84 17.20
CA ALA A 48 1.29 5.56 16.62
C ALA A 48 -0.19 5.59 16.19
N SER A 49 -0.48 4.99 15.03
CA SER A 49 -1.85 4.88 14.51
C SER A 49 -2.81 4.19 15.48
N LEU A 50 -2.29 3.26 16.30
CA LEU A 50 -3.04 2.58 17.36
C LEU A 50 -3.66 3.58 18.36
N THR A 51 -2.99 4.70 18.66
CA THR A 51 -3.54 5.75 19.53
C THR A 51 -4.81 6.35 18.92
N PHE A 52 -4.77 6.70 17.64
CA PHE A 52 -5.94 7.23 16.94
C PHE A 52 -7.05 6.20 16.77
N ALA A 53 -6.71 4.95 16.45
CA ALA A 53 -7.69 3.85 16.36
C ALA A 53 -8.40 3.63 17.69
N SER A 54 -7.66 3.65 18.81
CA SER A 54 -8.22 3.49 20.17
C SER A 54 -9.13 4.66 20.55
N LEU A 55 -8.78 5.89 20.19
CA LEU A 55 -9.57 7.08 20.48
C LEU A 55 -10.81 7.18 19.59
N SER A 56 -10.70 6.93 18.30
CA SER A 56 -11.82 7.01 17.34
C SER A 56 -12.73 5.79 17.41
N LYS A 57 -12.26 4.68 17.95
CA LYS A 57 -12.89 3.34 17.90
C LYS A 57 -13.13 2.86 16.45
N CYS A 58 -12.34 3.36 15.53
CA CYS A 58 -12.38 3.03 14.10
C CYS A 58 -10.96 2.76 13.59
N PRO A 59 -10.81 1.90 12.57
CA PRO A 59 -9.53 1.73 11.89
C PRO A 59 -9.03 3.05 11.30
N VAL A 60 -7.71 3.27 11.36
CA VAL A 60 -7.04 4.43 10.76
C VAL A 60 -6.64 4.08 9.33
N TYR A 61 -6.96 4.94 8.38
CA TYR A 61 -6.52 4.74 6.99
C TYR A 61 -5.04 5.14 6.86
N LEU A 62 -4.20 4.16 6.51
CA LEU A 62 -2.76 4.27 6.31
C LEU A 62 -2.37 3.72 4.94
N LYS A 63 -1.31 4.25 4.35
CA LYS A 63 -0.76 3.77 3.06
C LYS A 63 -0.34 2.30 3.13
N ASN A 64 0.30 1.91 4.24
CA ASN A 64 0.82 0.56 4.48
C ASN A 64 0.13 -0.14 5.66
N GLY A 65 -1.04 0.31 6.04
CA GLY A 65 -1.75 -0.21 7.21
C GLY A 65 -2.37 -1.57 6.96
N ALA A 66 -1.93 -2.57 7.75
CA ALA A 66 -2.47 -3.93 7.77
C ALA A 66 -3.77 -4.01 8.61
N VAL A 67 -4.75 -3.16 8.35
CA VAL A 67 -6.07 -3.31 8.95
C VAL A 67 -7.08 -3.26 7.83
N GLU A 68 -7.62 -4.45 7.49
CA GLU A 68 -8.70 -4.65 6.53
C GLU A 68 -8.56 -3.73 5.31
N ALA A 69 -7.69 -4.09 4.39
CA ALA A 69 -7.55 -3.40 3.12
C ALA A 69 -8.86 -3.55 2.33
N ARG A 70 -9.82 -2.65 2.60
CA ARG A 70 -10.95 -2.44 1.70
C ARG A 70 -10.38 -1.77 0.45
N PRO A 71 -10.54 -2.35 -0.74
CA PRO A 71 -9.89 -1.85 -1.95
C PRO A 71 -10.23 -0.40 -2.31
N PHE A 72 -11.29 0.18 -1.71
CA PHE A 72 -11.78 1.53 -2.00
C PHE A 72 -11.74 2.50 -0.80
N GLN A 73 -10.82 2.31 0.17
CA GLN A 73 -10.73 3.19 1.34
C GLN A 73 -10.56 4.67 0.95
N HIS A 74 -9.79 4.97 -0.09
CA HIS A 74 -9.60 6.32 -0.62
C HIS A 74 -10.88 6.94 -1.23
N ILE A 75 -11.88 6.13 -1.49
CA ILE A 75 -13.22 6.56 -1.93
C ILE A 75 -14.20 6.53 -0.76
N ASP A 76 -14.17 5.48 0.05
CA ASP A 76 -15.13 5.25 1.13
C ASP A 76 -14.98 6.26 2.27
N PHE A 77 -13.73 6.59 2.65
CA PHE A 77 -13.45 7.54 3.72
C PHE A 77 -13.91 8.96 3.37
N PRO A 78 -13.56 9.53 2.20
CA PRO A 78 -14.05 10.84 1.79
C PRO A 78 -15.58 10.90 1.55
N ARG A 79 -16.17 9.86 0.95
CA ARG A 79 -17.62 9.79 0.71
C ARG A 79 -18.45 9.69 2.00
N TRP A 80 -17.87 9.08 3.04
CA TRP A 80 -18.51 8.98 4.35
C TRP A 80 -18.56 10.33 5.07
N ALA A 81 -17.64 11.23 4.78
CA ALA A 81 -17.42 12.46 5.54
C ALA A 81 -18.37 13.60 5.12
N ASP A 82 -18.90 14.33 6.11
CA ASP A 82 -19.56 15.64 5.93
C ASP A 82 -18.55 16.78 5.93
N LEU A 83 -17.34 16.55 6.47
CA LEU A 83 -16.25 17.50 6.58
C LEU A 83 -14.92 16.76 6.53
N TYR A 84 -13.97 17.25 5.73
CA TYR A 84 -12.58 16.81 5.77
C TYR A 84 -11.72 17.85 6.48
N LEU A 85 -11.15 17.49 7.62
CA LEU A 85 -10.36 18.35 8.49
C LEU A 85 -8.91 17.86 8.53
N VAL A 86 -7.95 18.66 8.04
CA VAL A 86 -6.51 18.29 8.01
C VAL A 86 -5.77 19.03 9.12
N VAL A 87 -5.38 18.30 10.16
CA VAL A 87 -4.73 18.83 11.37
C VAL A 87 -3.68 17.83 11.92
N PRO A 88 -2.41 18.20 12.01
CA PRO A 88 -1.80 19.38 11.41
C PRO A 88 -1.66 19.23 9.90
N ALA A 89 -1.60 20.36 9.17
CA ALA A 89 -1.22 20.38 7.76
C ALA A 89 0.21 20.93 7.63
N THR A 90 1.16 20.06 7.32
CA THR A 90 2.55 20.44 7.09
C THR A 90 2.75 21.08 5.72
N ALA A 91 3.86 21.77 5.52
CA ALA A 91 4.23 22.34 4.22
C ALA A 91 4.22 21.30 3.09
N ASN A 92 4.58 20.05 3.39
CA ASN A 92 4.56 18.93 2.43
C ASN A 92 3.14 18.65 1.92
N VAL A 93 2.18 18.40 2.81
CA VAL A 93 0.80 18.09 2.36
C VAL A 93 0.13 19.31 1.73
N ILE A 94 0.41 20.52 2.20
CA ILE A 94 -0.06 21.78 1.58
C ILE A 94 0.47 21.88 0.13
N GLY A 95 1.75 21.55 -0.09
CA GLY A 95 2.33 21.49 -1.43
C GLY A 95 1.67 20.45 -2.31
N LYS A 96 1.42 19.25 -1.78
CA LYS A 96 0.72 18.18 -2.50
C LYS A 96 -0.69 18.60 -2.91
N PHE A 97 -1.46 19.15 -1.99
CA PHE A 97 -2.83 19.61 -2.26
C PHE A 97 -2.86 20.68 -3.34
N ALA A 98 -1.98 21.69 -3.26
CA ALA A 98 -1.89 22.77 -4.24
C ALA A 98 -1.45 22.31 -5.64
N CYS A 99 -0.68 21.22 -5.72
CA CYS A 99 -0.16 20.67 -6.97
C CYS A 99 -0.93 19.43 -7.46
N GLY A 100 -1.99 18.99 -6.79
CA GLY A 100 -2.79 17.82 -7.18
C GLY A 100 -2.05 16.50 -7.02
N ILE A 101 -1.10 16.38 -6.08
CA ILE A 101 -0.38 15.14 -5.80
C ILE A 101 -1.14 14.33 -4.75
N ALA A 102 -1.46 13.07 -5.06
CA ALA A 102 -2.26 12.17 -4.25
C ALA A 102 -1.55 10.81 -4.04
N ASP A 103 -0.41 10.83 -3.33
CA ASP A 103 0.50 9.70 -3.15
C ASP A 103 0.48 9.10 -1.72
N ASP A 104 -0.33 9.65 -0.83
CA ASP A 104 -0.57 9.18 0.54
C ASP A 104 -2.06 9.28 0.93
N PRO A 105 -2.51 8.59 2.00
CA PRO A 105 -3.92 8.59 2.41
C PRO A 105 -4.53 9.96 2.61
N VAL A 106 -3.76 10.91 3.12
CA VAL A 106 -4.25 12.27 3.41
C VAL A 106 -4.44 13.04 2.10
N SER A 107 -3.49 12.96 1.18
CA SER A 107 -3.59 13.61 -0.13
C SER A 107 -4.61 12.93 -1.06
N LEU A 108 -4.72 11.60 -1.03
CA LEU A 108 -5.77 10.86 -1.75
C LEU A 108 -7.17 11.25 -1.28
N CYS A 109 -7.39 11.31 0.04
CA CYS A 109 -8.67 11.76 0.59
C CYS A 109 -8.96 13.21 0.20
N PHE A 110 -7.96 14.09 0.15
CA PHE A 110 -8.15 15.48 -0.27
C PHE A 110 -8.63 15.60 -1.72
N MET A 111 -8.06 14.80 -2.61
CA MET A 111 -8.42 14.80 -4.04
C MET A 111 -9.78 14.16 -4.33
N SER A 112 -10.18 13.14 -3.55
CA SER A 112 -11.43 12.39 -3.76
C SER A 112 -12.60 12.90 -2.93
N CYS A 113 -12.36 13.88 -2.05
CA CYS A 113 -13.37 14.45 -1.15
C CYS A 113 -14.31 15.41 -1.91
N THR A 114 -15.62 15.22 -1.69
CA THR A 114 -16.68 16.10 -2.23
C THR A 114 -17.33 16.95 -1.15
N CYS A 115 -16.92 16.82 0.13
CA CYS A 115 -17.37 17.64 1.23
C CYS A 115 -16.43 18.84 1.47
N PRO A 116 -16.87 19.87 2.24
CA PRO A 116 -16.01 20.98 2.63
C PRO A 116 -14.71 20.50 3.28
N ARG A 117 -13.63 21.21 2.99
CA ARG A 117 -12.27 20.93 3.50
C ARG A 117 -11.79 22.06 4.38
N VAL A 118 -11.22 21.72 5.53
CA VAL A 118 -10.61 22.70 6.45
C VAL A 118 -9.19 22.27 6.73
N ILE A 119 -8.24 23.17 6.54
CA ILE A 119 -6.80 22.93 6.65
C ILE A 119 -6.22 23.79 7.76
N ALA A 120 -5.55 23.18 8.74
CA ALA A 120 -4.86 23.89 9.83
C ALA A 120 -3.33 23.77 9.64
N PRO A 121 -2.66 24.81 9.09
CA PRO A 121 -1.23 24.80 8.85
C PRO A 121 -0.42 24.69 10.15
N ALA A 122 0.69 23.94 10.11
CA ALA A 122 1.65 23.82 11.19
C ALA A 122 3.06 23.56 10.66
N MET A 123 3.98 24.50 10.86
CA MET A 123 5.38 24.44 10.44
C MET A 123 6.21 25.52 11.13
N ASN A 124 7.53 25.51 10.97
CA ASN A 124 8.35 26.59 11.52
C ASN A 124 8.15 27.92 10.77
N VAL A 125 8.63 29.02 11.37
CA VAL A 125 8.45 30.39 10.85
C VAL A 125 9.06 30.55 9.46
N ALA A 126 10.26 30.02 9.22
CA ALA A 126 10.95 30.14 7.95
C ALA A 126 10.19 29.42 6.84
N MET A 127 9.67 28.21 7.11
CA MET A 127 8.84 27.45 6.16
C MET A 127 7.54 28.19 5.87
N TYR A 128 6.85 28.69 6.89
CA TYR A 128 5.58 29.41 6.70
C TYR A 128 5.74 30.69 5.85
N ASN A 129 6.88 31.37 6.03
CA ASN A 129 7.21 32.59 5.28
C ASN A 129 7.85 32.32 3.92
N SER A 130 8.17 31.09 3.57
CA SER A 130 8.76 30.80 2.27
C SER A 130 7.79 31.15 1.13
N PRO A 131 8.31 31.68 -0.01
CA PRO A 131 7.48 32.01 -1.16
C PRO A 131 6.67 30.80 -1.69
N ALA A 132 7.23 29.59 -1.60
CA ALA A 132 6.59 28.37 -2.05
C ALA A 132 5.35 28.05 -1.20
N VAL A 133 5.46 28.11 0.13
CA VAL A 133 4.32 27.85 1.05
C VAL A 133 3.26 28.93 0.92
N LYS A 134 3.65 30.21 0.86
CA LYS A 134 2.70 31.32 0.64
C LYS A 134 1.88 31.13 -0.63
N ARG A 135 2.56 30.87 -1.76
CA ARG A 135 1.89 30.57 -3.02
C ARG A 135 0.93 29.39 -2.92
N ASN A 136 1.35 28.29 -2.30
CA ASN A 136 0.51 27.10 -2.16
C ASN A 136 -0.71 27.34 -1.27
N LEU A 137 -0.57 28.12 -0.19
CA LEU A 137 -1.71 28.54 0.66
C LEU A 137 -2.69 29.44 -0.11
N GLU A 138 -2.20 30.34 -0.96
CA GLU A 138 -3.05 31.17 -1.82
C GLU A 138 -3.83 30.31 -2.83
N ILE A 139 -3.20 29.33 -3.47
CA ILE A 139 -3.87 28.38 -4.37
C ILE A 139 -5.01 27.66 -3.62
N LEU A 140 -4.73 27.15 -2.42
CA LEU A 140 -5.74 26.44 -1.63
C LEU A 140 -6.89 27.34 -1.15
N ARG A 141 -6.60 28.60 -0.84
CA ARG A 141 -7.66 29.61 -0.51
C ARG A 141 -8.55 29.93 -1.72
N GLY A 142 -8.04 29.72 -2.94
CA GLY A 142 -8.81 29.86 -4.16
C GLY A 142 -9.77 28.71 -4.47
N PHE A 143 -9.70 27.59 -3.75
CA PHE A 143 -10.63 26.48 -3.93
C PHE A 143 -11.95 26.78 -3.16
N GLU A 144 -13.10 26.78 -3.87
CA GLU A 144 -14.40 27.16 -3.32
C GLU A 144 -14.85 26.36 -2.10
N ASP A 145 -14.42 25.11 -2.00
CA ASP A 145 -14.79 24.16 -0.92
C ASP A 145 -13.67 23.98 0.12
N THR A 146 -12.64 24.81 0.09
CA THR A 146 -11.47 24.70 0.96
C THR A 146 -11.28 25.95 1.82
N THR A 147 -11.18 25.76 3.12
CA THR A 147 -10.87 26.82 4.08
C THR A 147 -9.50 26.57 4.70
N VAL A 148 -8.61 27.54 4.61
CA VAL A 148 -7.31 27.52 5.28
C VAL A 148 -7.41 28.36 6.57
N LEU A 149 -7.24 27.69 7.71
CA LEU A 149 -7.24 28.37 9.01
C LEU A 149 -6.00 29.26 9.16
N GLU A 150 -6.15 30.36 9.87
CA GLU A 150 -5.04 31.22 10.23
C GLU A 150 -4.09 30.48 11.19
N SER A 151 -2.80 30.64 10.95
CA SER A 151 -1.77 30.13 11.84
C SER A 151 -1.43 31.22 12.86
N PRO A 152 -1.75 31.06 14.16
CA PRO A 152 -1.48 32.08 15.15
C PRO A 152 0.03 32.32 15.30
N ALA A 153 0.39 33.54 15.62
CA ALA A 153 1.75 33.86 16.03
C ALA A 153 1.97 33.41 17.48
N GLY A 154 3.14 32.86 17.78
CA GLY A 154 3.49 32.42 19.11
C GLY A 154 4.81 31.66 19.12
N GLU A 155 5.21 31.19 20.31
CA GLU A 155 6.38 30.35 20.47
C GLU A 155 6.13 28.97 19.86
N LEU A 156 7.05 28.54 19.01
CA LEU A 156 7.06 27.24 18.34
C LEU A 156 7.91 26.22 19.12
N ALA A 157 7.75 24.95 18.84
CA ALA A 157 8.49 23.88 19.50
C ALA A 157 10.02 23.97 19.31
N CYS A 158 10.48 24.71 18.29
CA CYS A 158 11.90 25.02 18.07
C CYS A 158 12.41 26.25 18.85
N GLY A 159 11.57 26.91 19.67
CA GLY A 159 11.90 28.11 20.39
C GLY A 159 11.80 29.42 19.58
N GLU A 160 11.50 29.36 18.30
CA GLU A 160 11.23 30.55 17.48
C GLU A 160 9.86 31.16 17.80
N VAL A 161 9.75 32.49 17.73
CA VAL A 161 8.48 33.21 17.92
C VAL A 161 8.03 33.77 16.55
N GLY A 162 6.83 33.40 16.11
CA GLY A 162 6.27 33.87 14.84
C GLY A 162 5.06 33.08 14.37
N GLN A 163 4.67 33.31 13.12
CA GLN A 163 3.59 32.56 12.47
C GLN A 163 4.04 31.14 12.09
N GLY A 164 3.13 30.19 12.11
CA GLY A 164 3.39 28.79 11.76
C GLY A 164 2.95 27.81 12.85
N ARG A 165 2.53 28.32 14.01
CA ARG A 165 2.01 27.50 15.10
C ARG A 165 0.63 26.92 14.71
N LEU A 166 0.40 25.67 15.07
CA LEU A 166 -0.93 25.07 14.92
C LEU A 166 -1.96 25.81 15.81
N MET A 167 -3.10 26.17 15.25
CA MET A 167 -4.23 26.68 16.01
C MET A 167 -4.60 25.69 17.13
N GLU A 168 -4.96 26.18 18.31
CA GLU A 168 -5.28 25.30 19.43
C GLU A 168 -6.54 24.46 19.15
N PRO A 169 -6.58 23.18 19.56
CA PRO A 169 -7.70 22.28 19.29
C PRO A 169 -9.07 22.84 19.69
N ALA A 170 -9.15 23.53 20.81
CA ALA A 170 -10.38 24.17 21.29
C ALA A 170 -10.84 25.32 20.37
N GLU A 171 -9.89 26.09 19.82
CA GLU A 171 -10.17 27.18 18.89
C GLU A 171 -10.63 26.63 17.53
N ILE A 172 -10.03 25.51 17.06
CA ILE A 172 -10.48 24.82 15.84
C ILE A 172 -11.93 24.37 16.01
N VAL A 173 -12.29 23.74 17.13
CA VAL A 173 -13.67 23.33 17.41
C VAL A 173 -14.60 24.52 17.43
N LYS A 174 -14.23 25.60 18.12
CA LYS A 174 -15.02 26.86 18.19
C LYS A 174 -15.22 27.46 16.80
N TYR A 175 -14.17 27.46 15.98
CA TYR A 175 -14.26 27.90 14.58
C TYR A 175 -15.29 27.07 13.80
N LEU A 176 -15.23 25.73 13.89
CA LEU A 176 -16.15 24.84 13.19
C LEU A 176 -17.61 25.04 13.67
N GLU A 177 -17.86 25.29 14.97
CA GLU A 177 -19.18 25.57 15.49
C GLU A 177 -19.76 26.91 14.96
N GLY A 178 -18.92 27.94 14.80
CA GLY A 178 -19.31 29.27 14.31
C GLY A 178 -19.34 29.40 12.79
N ALA A 179 -18.69 28.51 12.05
CA ALA A 179 -18.53 28.65 10.62
C ALA A 179 -19.79 28.25 9.83
N SER A 180 -20.17 29.09 8.88
CA SER A 180 -20.99 28.70 7.73
C SER A 180 -20.02 28.15 6.66
N LEU A 181 -19.68 26.87 6.74
CA LEU A 181 -18.85 26.25 5.73
C LEU A 181 -19.60 26.20 4.39
N PRO A 182 -18.93 26.40 3.25
CA PRO A 182 -19.59 26.34 1.95
C PRO A 182 -20.23 24.94 1.80
N LEU A 183 -21.53 24.90 1.53
CA LEU A 183 -22.20 23.66 1.15
C LEU A 183 -21.58 23.22 -0.18
N ALA A 184 -21.10 21.97 -0.26
CA ALA A 184 -20.74 21.38 -1.53
C ALA A 184 -21.93 21.53 -2.48
N ALA A 185 -21.76 22.27 -3.56
CA ALA A 185 -22.75 22.33 -4.62
C ALA A 185 -23.01 20.89 -5.07
N ALA A 186 -24.25 20.42 -4.94
CA ALA A 186 -24.67 19.14 -5.43
C ALA A 186 -24.33 19.08 -6.92
N VAL A 187 -23.25 18.38 -7.26
CA VAL A 187 -22.94 18.07 -8.67
C VAL A 187 -24.08 17.21 -9.15
N CYS A 188 -24.91 17.82 -9.99
CA CYS A 188 -26.09 17.28 -10.62
C CYS A 188 -25.88 15.84 -11.05
N ALA A 189 -26.69 14.96 -10.48
CA ALA A 189 -27.05 13.71 -11.09
C ALA A 189 -27.80 14.02 -12.40
N SER A 190 -27.18 13.74 -13.53
CA SER A 190 -27.90 13.56 -14.78
C SER A 190 -27.85 12.09 -15.16
N SER A 191 -29.06 11.50 -15.14
CA SER A 191 -29.51 10.30 -15.83
C SER A 191 -28.90 8.96 -15.48
N ALA A 192 -29.51 8.29 -14.48
CA ALA A 192 -29.79 6.86 -14.57
C ALA A 192 -31.02 6.55 -13.71
N THR A 193 -32.05 6.05 -14.33
CA THR A 193 -33.36 5.62 -13.79
C THR A 193 -33.20 4.65 -12.61
N PRO A 194 -33.99 4.77 -11.56
CA PRO A 194 -33.98 3.85 -10.44
C PRO A 194 -34.75 2.57 -10.75
N SER A 195 -34.15 1.41 -10.52
CA SER A 195 -34.85 0.16 -10.37
C SER A 195 -35.15 -0.08 -8.88
N PRO A 196 -36.36 -0.48 -8.52
CA PRO A 196 -36.77 -0.62 -7.12
C PRO A 196 -36.50 -2.01 -6.57
N ARG A 197 -35.94 -2.09 -5.37
CA ARG A 197 -35.99 -3.20 -4.39
C ARG A 197 -35.05 -2.85 -3.24
N ASP A 198 -35.30 -3.08 -1.99
CA ASP A 198 -36.38 -3.61 -1.17
C ASP A 198 -36.08 -3.14 0.26
N THR A 199 -37.13 -2.85 0.96
CA THR A 199 -37.13 -2.56 2.41
C THR A 199 -36.85 -3.82 3.21
N ALA A 200 -35.83 -3.82 4.09
CA ALA A 200 -35.70 -4.78 5.17
C ALA A 200 -35.13 -4.13 6.43
N PRO A 201 -35.51 -4.60 7.63
CA PRO A 201 -35.51 -3.83 8.86
C PRO A 201 -34.15 -3.78 9.56
N LYS A 202 -33.90 -2.66 10.28
CA LYS A 202 -32.72 -2.41 11.09
C LYS A 202 -32.68 -3.36 12.30
N THR A 203 -31.66 -4.19 12.37
CA THR A 203 -31.22 -4.86 13.59
C THR A 203 -29.91 -4.23 14.07
N PRO A 204 -29.71 -4.00 15.38
CA PRO A 204 -28.50 -3.35 15.87
C PRO A 204 -27.28 -4.26 15.73
N ALA A 205 -26.15 -3.65 15.28
CA ALA A 205 -24.89 -4.35 15.08
C ALA A 205 -24.32 -4.85 16.41
N PRO A 206 -23.83 -6.09 16.47
CA PRO A 206 -23.13 -6.60 17.63
C PRO A 206 -21.70 -6.07 17.70
N ALA A 207 -21.18 -5.98 18.92
CA ALA A 207 -19.83 -5.52 19.24
C ALA A 207 -18.76 -6.33 18.50
N CYS A 208 -17.71 -5.61 18.07
CA CYS A 208 -16.57 -6.13 17.35
C CYS A 208 -15.79 -7.15 18.20
N PRO A 209 -15.61 -8.41 17.77
CA PRO A 209 -14.70 -9.33 18.41
C PRO A 209 -13.26 -9.08 17.97
N VAL A 210 -12.33 -9.27 18.90
CA VAL A 210 -10.88 -9.29 18.75
C VAL A 210 -10.50 -10.25 17.61
N ALA A 211 -9.52 -9.84 16.80
CA ALA A 211 -9.01 -10.56 15.63
C ALA A 211 -8.77 -12.04 15.91
N GLN A 212 -9.68 -12.88 15.47
CA GLN A 212 -9.50 -14.31 15.28
C GLN A 212 -9.39 -14.56 13.77
N ASP A 213 -8.58 -15.55 13.40
CA ASP A 213 -8.37 -16.00 12.02
C ASP A 213 -9.69 -16.08 11.26
N VAL A 214 -9.86 -15.16 10.29
CA VAL A 214 -11.01 -15.21 9.39
C VAL A 214 -10.66 -16.27 8.34
N PRO A 215 -11.41 -17.37 8.26
CA PRO A 215 -11.22 -18.34 7.18
C PRO A 215 -11.46 -17.67 5.83
N PRO A 216 -10.86 -18.17 4.73
CA PRO A 216 -11.09 -17.64 3.40
C PRO A 216 -12.59 -17.54 3.13
N THR A 217 -13.03 -16.44 2.56
CA THR A 217 -14.44 -16.24 2.20
C THR A 217 -14.89 -17.44 1.37
N GLN A 218 -15.71 -18.31 1.97
CA GLN A 218 -16.28 -19.49 1.28
C GLN A 218 -17.43 -19.07 0.36
N ASP A 219 -17.20 -18.01 -0.42
CA ASP A 219 -18.17 -17.59 -1.43
C ASP A 219 -17.91 -18.38 -2.71
N ALA A 220 -18.73 -19.39 -2.92
CA ALA A 220 -18.66 -20.26 -4.10
C ALA A 220 -18.94 -19.52 -5.43
N SER A 221 -19.40 -18.26 -5.39
CA SER A 221 -19.59 -17.43 -6.57
C SER A 221 -18.29 -16.78 -7.08
N LEU A 222 -17.22 -16.77 -6.28
CA LEU A 222 -15.93 -16.17 -6.67
C LEU A 222 -15.19 -17.06 -7.67
N PRO A 223 -14.51 -16.45 -8.68
CA PRO A 223 -13.89 -17.21 -9.78
C PRO A 223 -12.76 -18.13 -9.36
N GLY A 224 -12.11 -17.83 -8.21
CA GLY A 224 -11.01 -18.62 -7.63
C GLY A 224 -11.42 -19.65 -6.59
N TYR A 225 -12.73 -19.77 -6.30
CA TYR A 225 -13.22 -20.70 -5.28
C TYR A 225 -12.76 -22.14 -5.53
N GLY A 226 -12.27 -22.79 -4.49
CA GLY A 226 -11.74 -24.15 -4.58
C GLY A 226 -10.37 -24.30 -5.26
N LYS A 227 -9.77 -23.19 -5.70
CA LYS A 227 -8.42 -23.16 -6.30
C LYS A 227 -7.40 -22.62 -5.33
N LYS A 228 -6.17 -23.15 -5.41
CA LYS A 228 -5.05 -22.71 -4.60
C LYS A 228 -3.96 -22.06 -5.44
N VAL A 229 -3.47 -20.90 -5.01
CA VAL A 229 -2.28 -20.27 -5.60
C VAL A 229 -1.11 -20.30 -4.63
N LEU A 230 0.06 -20.68 -5.14
CA LEU A 230 1.35 -20.62 -4.44
C LEU A 230 2.17 -19.46 -5.00
N LEU A 231 2.55 -18.52 -4.13
CA LEU A 231 3.38 -17.37 -4.49
C LEU A 231 4.76 -17.50 -3.87
N THR A 232 5.82 -17.08 -4.58
CA THR A 232 7.10 -16.78 -3.94
C THR A 232 7.24 -15.27 -3.74
N ALA A 233 7.87 -14.85 -2.63
CA ALA A 233 7.91 -13.46 -2.22
C ALA A 233 9.23 -13.05 -1.57
N GLY A 234 9.52 -11.76 -1.57
CA GLY A 234 10.67 -11.17 -0.89
C GLY A 234 11.98 -11.43 -1.64
N ARG A 235 13.07 -11.41 -0.91
CA ARG A 235 14.43 -11.71 -1.40
C ARG A 235 14.96 -12.96 -0.73
N THR A 236 16.03 -13.54 -1.28
CA THR A 236 16.83 -14.54 -0.55
C THR A 236 18.10 -13.90 -0.01
N GLU A 237 18.62 -14.45 1.07
CA GLU A 237 19.85 -14.01 1.73
C GLU A 237 20.81 -15.20 1.80
N GLU A 238 21.93 -15.07 1.09
CA GLU A 238 22.94 -16.14 0.96
C GLU A 238 24.11 -15.81 1.89
N ALA A 239 24.22 -16.52 3.00
CA ALA A 239 25.18 -16.22 4.05
C ALA A 239 26.64 -16.29 3.55
N ILE A 240 27.41 -15.23 3.82
CA ILE A 240 28.87 -15.22 3.72
C ILE A 240 29.47 -15.70 5.06
N ASP A 241 28.92 -15.16 6.15
CA ASP A 241 29.23 -15.52 7.53
C ASP A 241 27.98 -15.23 8.40
N PRO A 242 27.98 -15.46 9.72
CA PRO A 242 26.80 -15.21 10.57
C PRO A 242 26.27 -13.76 10.58
N VAL A 243 26.99 -12.81 9.98
CA VAL A 243 26.66 -11.38 10.02
C VAL A 243 26.39 -10.80 8.63
N ARG A 244 27.07 -11.31 7.59
CA ARG A 244 27.04 -10.77 6.23
C ARG A 244 26.46 -11.78 5.25
N TYR A 245 25.72 -11.27 4.26
CA TYR A 245 25.08 -12.08 3.22
C TYR A 245 25.06 -11.35 1.88
N ILE A 246 24.88 -12.11 0.81
CA ILE A 246 24.58 -11.63 -0.54
C ILE A 246 23.06 -11.67 -0.70
N SER A 247 22.48 -10.63 -1.27
CA SER A 247 21.03 -10.54 -1.48
C SER A 247 20.67 -9.60 -2.62
N ASN A 248 19.46 -9.76 -3.16
CA ASN A 248 18.86 -8.86 -4.11
C ASN A 248 18.03 -7.77 -3.41
N ARG A 249 17.85 -6.62 -4.07
CA ARG A 249 16.94 -5.58 -3.58
C ARG A 249 15.50 -6.00 -3.87
N SER A 250 14.69 -6.20 -2.84
CA SER A 250 13.25 -6.46 -2.98
C SER A 250 12.52 -6.03 -1.71
N SER A 251 11.44 -5.27 -1.87
CA SER A 251 10.55 -4.88 -0.76
C SER A 251 9.40 -5.87 -0.52
N GLY A 252 9.13 -6.77 -1.48
CA GLY A 252 8.02 -7.71 -1.44
C GLY A 252 6.65 -7.14 -1.79
N LYS A 253 6.52 -5.85 -2.09
CA LYS A 253 5.24 -5.17 -2.38
C LYS A 253 4.44 -5.83 -3.52
N THR A 254 5.10 -6.27 -4.59
CA THR A 254 4.44 -6.93 -5.72
C THR A 254 3.79 -8.25 -5.30
N ALA A 255 4.48 -9.04 -4.48
CA ALA A 255 3.92 -10.29 -3.96
C ALA A 255 2.73 -10.06 -3.02
N VAL A 256 2.74 -8.96 -2.25
CA VAL A 256 1.59 -8.55 -1.41
C VAL A 256 0.40 -8.14 -2.29
N ALA A 257 0.61 -7.40 -3.37
CA ALA A 257 -0.46 -7.05 -4.32
C ALA A 257 -1.06 -8.31 -4.97
N LEU A 258 -0.22 -9.24 -5.42
CA LEU A 258 -0.65 -10.55 -5.94
C LEU A 258 -1.49 -11.32 -4.91
N ALA A 259 -0.96 -11.48 -3.69
CA ALA A 259 -1.66 -12.19 -2.64
C ALA A 259 -3.03 -11.57 -2.32
N SER A 260 -3.12 -10.24 -2.28
CA SER A 260 -4.37 -9.51 -2.03
C SER A 260 -5.39 -9.73 -3.15
N VAL A 261 -4.95 -9.63 -4.41
CA VAL A 261 -5.84 -9.78 -5.58
C VAL A 261 -6.35 -11.23 -5.70
N PHE A 262 -5.48 -12.23 -5.56
CA PHE A 262 -5.89 -13.64 -5.59
C PHE A 262 -6.82 -13.99 -4.42
N TYR A 263 -6.52 -13.51 -3.21
CA TYR A 263 -7.35 -13.74 -2.02
C TYR A 263 -8.74 -13.11 -2.15
N ALA A 264 -8.82 -11.87 -2.64
CA ALA A 264 -10.09 -11.18 -2.89
C ALA A 264 -10.96 -11.88 -3.95
N ASN A 265 -10.35 -12.66 -4.84
CA ASN A 265 -11.05 -13.45 -5.86
C ASN A 265 -11.31 -14.91 -5.46
N GLY A 266 -11.17 -15.24 -4.18
CA GLY A 266 -11.57 -16.52 -3.58
C GLY A 266 -10.56 -17.65 -3.68
N PHE A 267 -9.32 -17.37 -4.08
CA PHE A 267 -8.25 -18.38 -4.02
C PHE A 267 -7.79 -18.64 -2.58
N GLU A 268 -7.46 -19.90 -2.28
CA GLU A 268 -6.58 -20.19 -1.15
C GLU A 268 -5.17 -19.73 -1.49
N VAL A 269 -4.65 -18.73 -0.76
CA VAL A 269 -3.33 -18.15 -1.04
C VAL A 269 -2.30 -18.68 -0.06
N GLU A 270 -1.27 -19.34 -0.57
CA GLU A 270 -0.09 -19.76 0.18
C GLU A 270 1.15 -19.05 -0.38
N VAL A 271 2.02 -18.57 0.52
CA VAL A 271 3.22 -17.81 0.15
C VAL A 271 4.46 -18.43 0.78
N VAL A 272 5.49 -18.67 -0.02
CA VAL A 272 6.85 -18.94 0.44
C VAL A 272 7.62 -17.61 0.38
N ALA A 273 7.92 -17.03 1.54
CA ALA A 273 8.46 -15.70 1.67
C ALA A 273 9.85 -15.68 2.28
N GLY A 274 10.82 -15.17 1.52
CA GLY A 274 12.10 -14.73 2.06
C GLY A 274 11.97 -13.42 2.85
N PRO A 275 13.08 -12.85 3.35
CA PRO A 275 13.09 -11.57 4.05
C PRO A 275 12.46 -10.45 3.20
N MET A 276 11.52 -9.72 3.78
CA MET A 276 10.81 -8.61 3.15
C MET A 276 10.19 -7.68 4.19
N GLU A 277 9.96 -6.43 3.82
CA GLU A 277 9.36 -5.41 4.69
C GLU A 277 7.84 -5.41 4.65
N ALA A 278 7.26 -5.66 3.47
CA ALA A 278 5.82 -5.66 3.27
C ALA A 278 5.14 -6.85 3.97
N LYS A 279 3.93 -6.63 4.49
CA LYS A 279 3.14 -7.64 5.21
C LYS A 279 1.98 -8.12 4.36
N PHE A 280 1.68 -9.41 4.43
CA PHE A 280 0.52 -10.00 3.76
C PHE A 280 -0.78 -9.71 4.51
N PRO A 281 -1.93 -9.68 3.79
CA PRO A 281 -3.25 -9.62 4.44
C PRO A 281 -3.49 -10.81 5.36
N GLY A 282 -4.40 -10.65 6.34
CA GLY A 282 -4.90 -11.75 7.14
C GLY A 282 -5.55 -12.83 6.26
N GLY A 283 -5.42 -14.09 6.65
CA GLY A 283 -5.95 -15.24 5.89
C GLY A 283 -5.00 -15.81 4.83
N VAL A 284 -3.89 -15.13 4.53
CA VAL A 284 -2.81 -15.66 3.66
C VAL A 284 -1.86 -16.54 4.48
N LYS A 285 -1.67 -17.77 4.04
CA LYS A 285 -0.76 -18.71 4.70
C LYS A 285 0.69 -18.45 4.29
N VAL A 286 1.56 -18.11 5.23
CA VAL A 286 2.95 -17.71 4.93
C VAL A 286 3.95 -18.67 5.53
N THR A 287 4.81 -19.24 4.70
CA THR A 287 6.00 -20.02 5.09
C THR A 287 7.23 -19.14 4.93
N ARG A 288 7.94 -18.89 6.03
CA ARG A 288 9.17 -18.08 6.02
C ARG A 288 10.39 -18.94 5.71
N VAL A 289 11.24 -18.42 4.82
CA VAL A 289 12.51 -19.01 4.40
C VAL A 289 13.59 -17.93 4.37
N THR A 290 14.86 -18.31 4.26
CA THR A 290 15.97 -17.35 4.22
C THR A 290 16.77 -17.48 2.93
N SER A 291 17.24 -18.65 2.59
CA SER A 291 18.10 -18.88 1.42
C SER A 291 17.31 -19.32 0.18
N ALA A 292 17.95 -19.27 -0.97
CA ALA A 292 17.40 -19.79 -2.22
C ALA A 292 17.13 -21.31 -2.15
N ARG A 293 17.95 -22.07 -1.43
CA ARG A 293 17.73 -23.50 -1.21
C ARG A 293 16.48 -23.75 -0.38
N ASP A 294 16.32 -23.04 0.75
CA ASP A 294 15.12 -23.18 1.58
C ASP A 294 13.86 -22.84 0.79
N MET A 295 13.92 -21.79 -0.05
CA MET A 295 12.79 -21.38 -0.89
C MET A 295 12.50 -22.45 -1.96
N HIS A 296 13.51 -22.99 -2.61
CA HIS A 296 13.37 -24.06 -3.59
C HIS A 296 12.68 -25.29 -3.00
N ASP A 297 13.16 -25.79 -1.88
CA ASP A 297 12.61 -26.98 -1.25
C ASP A 297 11.16 -26.76 -0.76
N ALA A 298 10.90 -25.59 -0.16
CA ALA A 298 9.56 -25.21 0.28
C ALA A 298 8.58 -25.07 -0.89
N VAL A 299 9.00 -24.56 -2.05
CA VAL A 299 8.17 -24.43 -3.24
C VAL A 299 7.85 -25.80 -3.83
N LEU A 300 8.85 -26.66 -4.04
CA LEU A 300 8.64 -27.98 -4.64
C LEU A 300 7.75 -28.90 -3.79
N GLU A 301 7.80 -28.75 -2.47
CA GLU A 301 6.89 -29.45 -1.56
C GLU A 301 5.45 -28.99 -1.74
N ARG A 302 5.21 -27.66 -1.74
CA ARG A 302 3.87 -27.04 -1.69
C ARG A 302 3.19 -26.96 -3.04
N MET A 303 3.95 -26.88 -4.14
CA MET A 303 3.37 -26.80 -5.48
C MET A 303 2.48 -27.98 -5.83
N LYS A 304 2.66 -29.13 -5.19
CA LYS A 304 1.90 -30.36 -5.45
C LYS A 304 0.39 -30.17 -5.26
N SER A 305 -0.02 -29.27 -4.37
CA SER A 305 -1.44 -28.97 -4.09
C SER A 305 -1.94 -27.69 -4.76
N ALA A 306 -1.07 -26.89 -5.38
CA ALA A 306 -1.44 -25.62 -5.97
C ALA A 306 -2.04 -25.80 -7.39
N SER A 307 -3.01 -24.98 -7.75
CA SER A 307 -3.56 -24.86 -9.12
C SER A 307 -2.73 -23.88 -9.95
N ALA A 308 -2.20 -22.85 -9.31
CA ALA A 308 -1.32 -21.87 -9.95
C ALA A 308 -0.08 -21.60 -9.10
N LEU A 309 1.05 -21.31 -9.75
CA LEU A 309 2.29 -20.87 -9.14
C LEU A 309 2.71 -19.54 -9.76
N VAL A 310 3.07 -18.56 -8.92
CA VAL A 310 3.61 -17.28 -9.38
C VAL A 310 4.95 -17.01 -8.69
N HIS A 311 6.02 -17.05 -9.46
CA HIS A 311 7.39 -16.88 -8.99
C HIS A 311 7.78 -15.40 -8.99
N CYS A 312 7.44 -14.66 -7.92
CA CYS A 312 7.66 -13.21 -7.79
C CYS A 312 8.86 -12.84 -6.88
N ALA A 313 9.49 -13.82 -6.22
CA ALA A 313 10.64 -13.57 -5.35
C ALA A 313 11.88 -13.14 -6.12
N ALA A 314 12.68 -12.26 -5.52
CA ALA A 314 14.00 -11.87 -6.01
C ALA A 314 15.08 -12.83 -5.47
N VAL A 315 15.15 -13.99 -6.08
CA VAL A 315 16.10 -15.06 -5.71
C VAL A 315 17.50 -14.69 -6.18
N ALA A 316 18.52 -14.85 -5.32
CA ALA A 316 19.92 -14.67 -5.71
C ALA A 316 20.36 -15.79 -6.65
N ASP A 317 21.01 -15.45 -7.77
CA ASP A 317 21.50 -16.42 -8.75
C ASP A 317 22.68 -17.23 -8.22
N TYR A 318 23.47 -16.65 -7.33
CA TYR A 318 24.68 -17.24 -6.76
C TYR A 318 24.69 -17.18 -5.24
N ARG A 319 25.35 -18.13 -4.62
CA ARG A 319 25.64 -18.16 -3.18
C ARG A 319 27.13 -18.43 -2.93
N PRO A 320 27.68 -18.06 -1.76
CA PRO A 320 29.00 -18.52 -1.36
C PRO A 320 29.06 -20.05 -1.33
N LYS A 321 30.11 -20.62 -1.95
CA LYS A 321 30.33 -22.08 -1.97
C LYS A 321 30.50 -22.62 -0.57
N VAL A 322 31.16 -21.85 0.30
CA VAL A 322 31.35 -22.15 1.72
C VAL A 322 30.99 -20.88 2.53
N ALA A 323 29.98 -20.97 3.38
CA ALA A 323 29.71 -19.95 4.37
C ALA A 323 30.60 -20.16 5.60
N ALA A 324 31.24 -19.09 6.07
CA ALA A 324 32.04 -19.16 7.28
C ALA A 324 31.15 -19.35 8.52
N THR A 325 31.55 -20.21 9.43
CA THR A 325 30.82 -20.47 10.69
C THR A 325 31.02 -19.38 11.73
N GLU A 326 32.07 -18.57 11.59
CA GLU A 326 32.38 -17.42 12.45
C GLU A 326 32.48 -16.16 11.60
N LYS A 327 32.23 -15.00 12.23
CA LYS A 327 32.42 -13.70 11.59
C LYS A 327 33.84 -13.56 11.05
N ILE A 328 33.99 -13.35 9.75
CA ILE A 328 35.27 -13.08 9.11
C ILE A 328 35.87 -11.79 9.70
N LYS A 329 37.02 -11.90 10.36
CA LYS A 329 37.71 -10.73 10.94
C LYS A 329 38.36 -9.92 9.84
N ASP A 330 38.33 -8.59 9.99
CA ASP A 330 39.01 -7.67 9.08
C ASP A 330 40.53 -7.86 9.21
N SER A 331 41.15 -8.37 8.17
CA SER A 331 42.61 -8.52 8.04
C SER A 331 43.24 -7.35 7.27
N ARG A 332 42.44 -6.33 6.85
CA ARG A 332 42.84 -5.26 5.94
C ARG A 332 43.44 -5.76 4.61
N SER A 333 43.16 -6.99 4.26
CA SER A 333 43.53 -7.64 3.01
C SER A 333 42.31 -7.87 2.14
N GLN A 334 42.52 -8.18 0.87
CA GLN A 334 41.49 -8.51 -0.07
C GLN A 334 40.69 -9.74 0.41
N LEU A 335 39.36 -9.69 0.41
CA LEU A 335 38.48 -10.83 0.64
C LEU A 335 38.03 -11.39 -0.74
N ILE A 336 38.35 -12.63 -1.01
CA ILE A 336 37.92 -13.35 -2.21
C ILE A 336 36.78 -14.30 -1.78
N LEU A 337 35.64 -14.21 -2.44
CA LEU A 337 34.52 -15.13 -2.25
C LEU A 337 34.38 -16.01 -3.49
N GLU A 338 34.44 -17.29 -3.31
CA GLU A 338 34.09 -18.28 -4.34
C GLU A 338 32.59 -18.49 -4.33
N LEU A 339 31.93 -18.24 -5.46
CA LEU A 339 30.49 -18.36 -5.61
C LEU A 339 30.11 -19.56 -6.43
N GLU A 340 29.00 -20.21 -6.10
CA GLU A 340 28.37 -21.27 -6.89
C GLU A 340 26.91 -20.92 -7.20
N PRO A 341 26.34 -21.44 -8.31
CA PRO A 341 24.98 -21.13 -8.70
C PRO A 341 23.96 -21.71 -7.71
N ASN A 342 22.88 -20.97 -7.48
CA ASN A 342 21.70 -21.44 -6.77
C ASN A 342 20.81 -22.32 -7.67
N PRO A 343 19.94 -23.17 -7.09
CA PRO A 343 18.94 -23.91 -7.87
C PRO A 343 17.97 -22.93 -8.57
N ASN A 344 17.58 -23.27 -9.80
CA ASN A 344 16.61 -22.46 -10.54
C ASN A 344 15.19 -22.91 -10.22
N ILE A 345 14.56 -22.22 -9.26
CA ILE A 345 13.24 -22.59 -8.72
C ILE A 345 12.18 -22.65 -9.81
N LEU A 346 12.15 -21.68 -10.74
CA LEU A 346 11.18 -21.65 -11.83
C LEU A 346 11.33 -22.86 -12.76
N ARG A 347 12.53 -23.13 -13.23
CA ARG A 347 12.81 -24.27 -14.11
C ARG A 347 12.48 -25.60 -13.44
N ASP A 348 12.87 -25.75 -12.18
CA ASP A 348 12.68 -27.01 -11.46
C ASP A 348 11.19 -27.22 -11.07
N SER A 349 10.43 -26.12 -10.85
CA SER A 349 8.97 -26.17 -10.74
C SER A 349 8.28 -26.58 -12.04
N VAL A 350 8.74 -26.03 -13.19
CA VAL A 350 8.19 -26.40 -14.50
C VAL A 350 8.46 -27.87 -14.82
N ALA A 351 9.62 -28.39 -14.46
CA ALA A 351 9.96 -29.81 -14.66
C ALA A 351 9.04 -30.77 -13.86
N GLN A 352 8.44 -30.31 -12.76
CA GLN A 352 7.51 -31.08 -11.91
C GLN A 352 6.04 -30.65 -12.07
N LYS A 353 5.77 -29.78 -13.04
CA LYS A 353 4.43 -29.24 -13.30
C LYS A 353 3.45 -30.35 -13.70
N ARG A 354 2.25 -30.33 -13.09
CA ARG A 354 1.11 -31.13 -13.57
C ARG A 354 0.43 -30.44 -14.75
N ASN A 355 -0.34 -31.21 -15.55
CA ASN A 355 -1.02 -30.66 -16.74
C ASN A 355 -2.13 -29.62 -16.37
N ASP A 356 -2.71 -29.73 -15.19
CA ASP A 356 -3.76 -28.86 -14.65
C ASP A 356 -3.24 -27.62 -13.90
N GLN A 357 -1.94 -27.40 -13.91
CA GLN A 357 -1.30 -26.25 -13.21
C GLN A 357 -0.93 -25.14 -14.19
N VAL A 358 -0.94 -23.91 -13.69
CA VAL A 358 -0.42 -22.72 -14.38
C VAL A 358 0.80 -22.19 -13.65
N ILE A 359 1.88 -21.96 -14.38
CA ILE A 359 3.14 -21.41 -13.81
C ILE A 359 3.49 -20.10 -14.50
N VAL A 360 3.57 -19.02 -13.69
CA VAL A 360 3.99 -17.69 -14.13
C VAL A 360 5.31 -17.32 -13.45
N GLY A 361 6.30 -16.97 -14.25
CA GLY A 361 7.58 -16.45 -13.78
C GLY A 361 7.65 -14.92 -13.84
N PHE A 362 8.66 -14.34 -13.19
CA PHE A 362 9.00 -12.92 -13.30
C PHE A 362 10.36 -12.74 -13.99
N ALA A 363 10.46 -11.73 -14.83
CA ALA A 363 11.67 -11.28 -15.44
C ALA A 363 11.86 -9.80 -15.17
N LEU A 364 12.99 -9.41 -14.61
CA LEU A 364 13.41 -8.01 -14.48
C LEU A 364 14.52 -7.79 -15.50
N GLU A 365 14.26 -6.96 -16.51
CA GLU A 365 15.19 -6.66 -17.57
C GLU A 365 15.44 -5.15 -17.64
N THR A 366 16.69 -4.76 -17.94
CA THR A 366 17.12 -3.36 -18.02
C THR A 366 17.28 -2.86 -19.43
N ASP A 367 17.41 -3.79 -20.40
CA ASP A 367 17.62 -3.53 -21.83
C ASP A 367 17.07 -4.69 -22.68
N HIS A 368 16.91 -4.51 -23.97
CA HIS A 368 16.44 -5.53 -24.93
C HIS A 368 15.27 -6.37 -24.44
N PHE A 369 14.28 -5.71 -23.83
CA PHE A 369 13.22 -6.30 -23.02
C PHE A 369 12.46 -7.43 -23.73
N GLU A 370 12.11 -7.23 -25.00
CA GLU A 370 11.27 -8.16 -25.77
C GLU A 370 12.03 -9.44 -26.10
N GLU A 371 13.28 -9.31 -26.55
CA GLU A 371 14.14 -10.44 -26.93
C GLU A 371 14.49 -11.29 -25.71
N HIS A 372 14.96 -10.64 -24.63
CA HIS A 372 15.35 -11.35 -23.41
C HIS A 372 14.17 -12.04 -22.72
N ALA A 373 12.97 -11.42 -22.72
CA ALA A 373 11.79 -12.04 -22.15
C ALA A 373 11.33 -13.27 -22.93
N ALA A 374 11.32 -13.18 -24.27
CA ALA A 374 10.98 -14.32 -25.14
C ALA A 374 11.95 -15.49 -24.97
N GLU A 375 13.26 -15.22 -24.95
CA GLU A 375 14.28 -16.24 -24.70
C GLU A 375 14.14 -16.90 -23.32
N LYS A 376 13.91 -16.09 -22.29
CA LYS A 376 13.76 -16.58 -20.91
C LYS A 376 12.50 -17.42 -20.74
N LEU A 377 11.41 -17.04 -21.40
CA LEU A 377 10.19 -17.84 -21.44
C LEU A 377 10.42 -19.18 -22.13
N ALA A 378 11.09 -19.18 -23.29
CA ALA A 378 11.43 -20.40 -24.02
C ALA A 378 12.33 -21.33 -23.21
N LYS A 379 13.35 -20.77 -22.53
CA LYS A 379 14.30 -21.53 -21.70
C LYS A 379 13.68 -22.06 -20.40
N SER A 380 12.76 -21.31 -19.78
CA SER A 380 12.10 -21.74 -18.54
C SER A 380 11.00 -22.77 -18.74
N GLY A 381 10.31 -22.71 -19.88
CA GLY A 381 9.15 -23.55 -20.19
C GLY A 381 7.87 -23.17 -19.40
N ALA A 382 7.85 -22.04 -18.70
CA ALA A 382 6.67 -21.53 -18.00
C ALA A 382 5.52 -21.20 -18.98
N ASP A 383 4.29 -21.06 -18.48
CA ASP A 383 3.14 -20.71 -19.31
C ASP A 383 3.16 -19.22 -19.70
N ALA A 384 3.66 -18.39 -18.80
CA ALA A 384 3.90 -16.96 -19.04
C ALA A 384 5.07 -16.44 -18.18
N LEU A 385 5.66 -15.32 -18.63
CA LEU A 385 6.55 -14.49 -17.84
C LEU A 385 6.01 -13.09 -17.71
N LEU A 386 5.95 -12.57 -16.50
CA LEU A 386 5.74 -11.15 -16.29
C LEU A 386 7.07 -10.42 -16.43
N LEU A 387 7.21 -9.68 -17.51
CA LEU A 387 8.32 -8.77 -17.74
C LEU A 387 8.09 -7.49 -16.93
N ASN A 388 9.04 -7.13 -16.07
CA ASN A 388 9.08 -5.85 -15.37
C ASN A 388 10.32 -5.08 -15.84
N ALA A 389 10.10 -3.89 -16.39
CA ALA A 389 11.14 -3.05 -16.94
C ALA A 389 11.31 -1.78 -16.08
N PRO A 390 12.33 -1.67 -15.24
CA PRO A 390 12.64 -0.43 -14.53
C PRO A 390 13.21 0.57 -15.54
N VAL A 391 12.44 1.59 -15.91
CA VAL A 391 12.90 2.64 -16.82
C VAL A 391 12.97 3.96 -16.09
N ALA A 392 14.18 4.58 -16.03
CA ALA A 392 14.47 5.89 -15.45
C ALA A 392 14.04 6.09 -13.97
N ALA A 393 14.15 7.30 -13.45
CA ALA A 393 13.97 7.66 -12.04
C ALA A 393 12.58 7.30 -11.43
N ASP A 394 11.60 6.92 -12.23
CA ASP A 394 10.19 6.81 -11.82
C ASP A 394 9.62 5.38 -11.68
N SER A 395 10.34 4.35 -12.09
CA SER A 395 9.93 2.96 -11.91
C SER A 395 11.05 2.10 -11.31
N GLY A 396 10.73 1.18 -10.39
CA GLY A 396 11.75 0.29 -9.81
C GLY A 396 11.39 -0.27 -8.43
N PHE A 397 12.42 -0.82 -7.76
CA PHE A 397 12.28 -1.40 -6.43
C PHE A 397 11.73 -0.39 -5.41
N GLY A 398 10.66 -0.78 -4.68
CA GLY A 398 10.06 0.03 -3.63
C GLY A 398 8.99 1.03 -4.08
N ARG A 399 8.83 1.30 -5.39
CA ARG A 399 7.78 2.17 -5.94
C ARG A 399 6.48 1.42 -6.20
N ASP A 400 5.37 2.12 -6.32
CA ASP A 400 4.05 1.51 -6.51
C ASP A 400 3.69 1.38 -7.99
N CYS A 401 4.19 2.29 -8.87
CA CYS A 401 4.07 2.19 -10.33
C CYS A 401 5.15 1.31 -10.94
N VAL A 402 4.76 0.51 -11.95
CA VAL A 402 5.62 -0.41 -12.69
C VAL A 402 5.34 -0.34 -14.19
N ARG A 403 6.37 -0.60 -15.02
CA ARG A 403 6.18 -0.87 -16.44
C ARG A 403 6.29 -2.37 -16.63
N PHE A 404 5.24 -2.97 -17.18
CA PHE A 404 5.18 -4.43 -17.28
C PHE A 404 4.49 -4.91 -18.56
N ALA A 405 4.77 -6.15 -18.93
CA ALA A 405 4.06 -6.89 -19.95
C ALA A 405 3.97 -8.36 -19.55
N LEU A 406 2.84 -9.00 -19.80
CA LEU A 406 2.71 -10.45 -19.65
C LEU A 406 3.02 -11.13 -20.98
N VAL A 407 4.15 -11.84 -21.01
CA VAL A 407 4.62 -12.57 -22.18
C VAL A 407 4.14 -14.01 -22.11
N GLU A 408 3.27 -14.39 -23.02
CA GLU A 408 2.67 -15.72 -23.05
C GLU A 408 3.37 -16.63 -24.06
N LYS A 409 3.43 -17.91 -23.74
CA LYS A 409 4.00 -18.92 -24.64
C LYS A 409 3.25 -18.99 -25.95
N GLY A 410 3.96 -18.81 -27.08
CA GLY A 410 3.39 -18.89 -28.42
C GLY A 410 2.64 -17.64 -28.91
N LYS A 411 2.64 -16.55 -28.13
CA LYS A 411 2.11 -15.25 -28.53
C LYS A 411 3.22 -14.21 -28.73
N PRO A 412 2.99 -13.19 -29.57
CA PRO A 412 3.90 -12.04 -29.66
C PRO A 412 4.05 -11.31 -28.31
N VAL A 413 5.22 -10.76 -28.05
CA VAL A 413 5.45 -9.94 -26.83
C VAL A 413 4.61 -8.67 -26.94
N PRO A 414 3.69 -8.41 -26.00
CA PRO A 414 2.90 -7.19 -26.02
C PRO A 414 3.74 -5.96 -25.62
N PRO A 415 3.32 -4.75 -26.00
CA PRO A 415 3.98 -3.52 -25.56
C PRO A 415 3.91 -3.38 -24.03
N LEU A 416 4.95 -2.75 -23.45
CA LEU A 416 4.99 -2.48 -22.01
C LEU A 416 3.86 -1.51 -21.61
N ALA A 417 2.98 -1.95 -20.74
CA ALA A 417 1.98 -1.11 -20.09
C ALA A 417 2.57 -0.41 -18.86
N MET A 418 2.08 0.80 -18.56
CA MET A 418 2.35 1.50 -17.31
C MET A 418 1.15 1.28 -16.40
N GLY A 419 1.37 0.88 -15.16
CA GLY A 419 0.29 0.66 -14.21
C GLY A 419 0.80 0.52 -12.78
N GLU A 420 -0.12 0.32 -11.86
CA GLU A 420 0.20 0.01 -10.47
C GLU A 420 0.47 -1.50 -10.30
N LYS A 421 1.03 -1.88 -9.16
CA LYS A 421 1.25 -3.30 -8.84
C LYS A 421 -0.04 -4.11 -8.73
N VAL A 422 -1.18 -3.44 -8.51
CA VAL A 422 -2.50 -4.06 -8.52
C VAL A 422 -2.91 -4.43 -9.94
N ASP A 423 -2.71 -3.53 -10.93
CA ASP A 423 -3.02 -3.79 -12.35
C ASP A 423 -2.20 -4.98 -12.87
N LEU A 424 -0.92 -5.02 -12.47
CA LEU A 424 -0.04 -6.16 -12.75
C LEU A 424 -0.59 -7.46 -12.14
N ALA A 425 -1.05 -7.40 -10.89
CA ALA A 425 -1.60 -8.57 -10.19
C ALA A 425 -2.92 -9.05 -10.81
N GLU A 426 -3.79 -8.14 -11.24
CA GLU A 426 -5.02 -8.44 -11.95
C GLU A 426 -4.75 -9.07 -13.32
N THR A 427 -3.73 -8.59 -14.04
CA THR A 427 -3.29 -9.18 -15.31
C THR A 427 -2.89 -10.65 -15.12
N ILE A 428 -2.13 -10.98 -14.08
CA ILE A 428 -1.73 -12.36 -13.78
C ILE A 428 -2.92 -13.19 -13.32
N LEU A 429 -3.82 -12.63 -12.48
CA LEU A 429 -5.04 -13.31 -12.06
C LEU A 429 -5.90 -13.72 -13.25
N ASN A 430 -6.19 -12.78 -14.17
CA ASN A 430 -7.00 -13.03 -15.35
C ASN A 430 -6.39 -14.13 -16.22
N PHE A 431 -5.09 -14.07 -16.48
CA PHE A 431 -4.36 -15.13 -17.19
C PHE A 431 -4.51 -16.50 -16.50
N CYS A 432 -4.37 -16.56 -15.18
CA CYS A 432 -4.53 -17.80 -14.44
C CYS A 432 -5.98 -18.33 -14.51
N LEU A 433 -6.98 -17.44 -14.38
CA LEU A 433 -8.39 -17.84 -14.46
C LEU A 433 -8.77 -18.37 -15.85
N GLU A 434 -8.31 -17.74 -16.91
CA GLU A 434 -8.54 -18.23 -18.29
C GLU A 434 -7.99 -19.63 -18.49
N ARG A 435 -6.80 -19.92 -17.96
CA ARG A 435 -6.13 -21.22 -18.11
C ARG A 435 -6.66 -22.31 -17.17
N LEU A 436 -7.20 -21.93 -16.01
CA LEU A 436 -7.74 -22.87 -15.03
C LEU A 436 -9.24 -23.19 -15.23
N ASN A 437 -9.96 -22.39 -16.04
CA ASN A 437 -11.38 -22.56 -16.32
C ASN A 437 -11.67 -22.99 -17.76
N GLY A 438 -10.67 -22.97 -18.65
CA GLY A 438 -10.75 -23.44 -20.04
C GLY A 438 -10.18 -24.83 -20.16
#